data_37d899aae5ed0df7acb19ca318a983ab
#
_entry.id   37d899aae5ed0df7acb19ca318a983ab
#
_cell.length_a   1.000
_cell.length_b   1.000
_cell.length_c   1.000
_cell.angle_alpha   90.00
_cell.angle_beta   90.00
_cell.angle_gamma   90.00
#
_symmetry.space_group_name_H-M   'P 1'
#
loop_
_entity.id
_entity.type
_entity.pdbx_description
1 polymer ?
#
loop_
_entity_poly.entity_id
_entity_poly.type
_entity_poly.pdbx_seq_one_letter_code
_entity_poly.pdbx_strand_id
1 'polypeptide(L)'
;MIIQPSEEGISLAKEILIKEDVLGLPTETVYGLAGLCLSDRAINKIFSLKKRPLSNPLILHAYDWRQLNQFAQVEEYWDKIQKIEGLVPGPLSLIIPKRNSLSDLVTASSEYVCVRIPASEICRELLKILPCPVAAPSANISGFTSCVTAQQVEKEFQGVIAVLDGGPCLEGIESTILSLVTEPPRIFRLGAVSAELLAEKLGISKEVLLKRDFLNSFPGGAKSHYRARNCKVSLKERNIDGVLVQVAERVQKFSKIEFLRNFYRIIKDSDCQNVTEIEIYGSFDSRVFPDYVLLDRFRRMGILND
;
A
#
# COMPACT_ATOMS: atom_id res chain seq x y z
N MET A 1 17.93 -10.68 -5.62
CA MET A 1 18.86 -9.80 -6.37
C MET A 1 18.30 -8.38 -6.35
N ILE A 2 19.06 -7.41 -5.87
CA ILE A 2 18.70 -5.98 -5.89
C ILE A 2 19.26 -5.35 -7.19
N ILE A 3 18.38 -4.70 -7.95
CA ILE A 3 18.68 -4.01 -9.20
C ILE A 3 18.79 -2.52 -8.91
N GLN A 4 19.92 -1.90 -9.31
CA GLN A 4 20.13 -0.46 -9.14
C GLN A 4 19.24 0.34 -10.11
N PRO A 5 18.78 1.56 -9.75
CA PRO A 5 17.86 2.36 -10.55
C PRO A 5 18.58 3.15 -11.66
N SER A 6 19.35 2.44 -12.50
CA SER A 6 19.97 2.97 -13.72
C SER A 6 19.10 2.65 -14.95
N GLU A 7 19.43 3.22 -16.10
CA GLU A 7 18.74 2.89 -17.35
C GLU A 7 18.81 1.39 -17.66
N GLU A 8 19.98 0.76 -17.43
CA GLU A 8 20.15 -0.69 -17.60
C GLU A 8 19.33 -1.47 -16.57
N GLY A 9 19.26 -0.97 -15.33
CA GLY A 9 18.46 -1.58 -14.26
C GLY A 9 16.97 -1.51 -14.55
N ILE A 10 16.47 -0.39 -15.04
CA ILE A 10 15.07 -0.22 -15.46
C ILE A 10 14.77 -1.11 -16.68
N SER A 11 15.70 -1.21 -17.62
CA SER A 11 15.57 -2.13 -18.78
C SER A 11 15.50 -3.60 -18.33
N LEU A 12 16.37 -4.00 -17.41
CA LEU A 12 16.35 -5.35 -16.82
C LEU A 12 15.02 -5.62 -16.07
N ALA A 13 14.54 -4.65 -15.28
CA ALA A 13 13.26 -4.75 -14.59
C ALA A 13 12.09 -4.93 -15.56
N LYS A 14 12.08 -4.19 -16.68
CA LYS A 14 11.13 -4.37 -17.78
C LYS A 14 11.20 -5.77 -18.36
N GLU A 15 12.41 -6.27 -18.68
CA GLU A 15 12.56 -7.62 -19.25
C GLU A 15 11.99 -8.71 -18.33
N ILE A 16 12.21 -8.60 -17.02
CA ILE A 16 11.66 -9.53 -16.02
C ILE A 16 10.14 -9.55 -16.11
N LEU A 17 9.50 -8.37 -16.13
CA LEU A 17 8.04 -8.28 -16.22
C LEU A 17 7.50 -8.78 -17.56
N ILE A 18 8.18 -8.49 -18.69
CA ILE A 18 7.79 -8.96 -20.03
C ILE A 18 7.91 -10.48 -20.14
N LYS A 19 8.85 -11.11 -19.43
CA LYS A 19 8.97 -12.58 -19.33
C LYS A 19 7.90 -13.20 -18.41
N GLU A 20 6.88 -12.43 -18.05
CA GLU A 20 5.78 -12.83 -17.17
C GLU A 20 6.24 -13.26 -15.77
N ASP A 21 7.34 -12.68 -15.31
CA ASP A 21 7.84 -12.85 -13.95
C ASP A 21 7.40 -11.70 -13.05
N VAL A 22 7.74 -11.77 -11.77
CA VAL A 22 7.39 -10.78 -10.76
C VAL A 22 8.62 -9.99 -10.31
N LEU A 23 8.39 -8.75 -9.91
CA LEU A 23 9.41 -7.79 -9.50
C LEU A 23 9.02 -7.11 -8.20
N GLY A 24 9.96 -6.93 -7.29
CA GLY A 24 9.83 -5.96 -6.20
C GLY A 24 9.89 -4.54 -6.77
N LEU A 25 8.79 -3.80 -6.68
CA LEU A 25 8.60 -2.48 -7.29
C LEU A 25 8.62 -1.39 -6.21
N PRO A 26 9.52 -0.39 -6.27
CA PRO A 26 9.51 0.74 -5.33
C PRO A 26 8.29 1.64 -5.58
N THR A 27 7.64 2.08 -4.52
CA THR A 27 6.67 3.18 -4.58
C THR A 27 6.93 4.17 -3.45
N GLU A 28 6.29 5.33 -3.47
CA GLU A 28 6.38 6.29 -2.37
C GLU A 28 5.74 5.80 -1.08
N THR A 29 4.83 4.81 -1.15
CA THR A 29 4.11 4.25 0.00
C THR A 29 4.82 3.06 0.64
N VAL A 30 4.81 1.93 -0.04
CA VAL A 30 5.47 0.68 0.34
C VAL A 30 5.94 -0.02 -0.93
N TYR A 31 6.90 -0.91 -0.85
CA TYR A 31 7.26 -1.75 -1.99
C TYR A 31 6.10 -2.64 -2.40
N GLY A 32 5.88 -2.75 -3.72
CA GLY A 32 4.90 -3.66 -4.33
C GLY A 32 5.55 -4.93 -4.87
N LEU A 33 4.83 -6.05 -4.87
CA LEU A 33 5.19 -7.23 -5.65
C LEU A 33 4.42 -7.17 -6.96
N ALA A 34 5.10 -6.74 -8.03
CA ALA A 34 4.49 -6.39 -9.31
C ALA A 34 4.57 -7.49 -10.34
N GLY A 35 3.52 -7.63 -11.13
CA GLY A 35 3.48 -8.43 -12.35
C GLY A 35 2.56 -7.78 -13.37
N LEU A 36 2.76 -8.01 -14.68
CA LEU A 36 1.90 -7.46 -15.72
C LEU A 36 0.44 -7.89 -15.50
N CYS A 37 -0.50 -6.96 -15.57
CA CYS A 37 -1.91 -7.22 -15.26
C CYS A 37 -2.60 -8.15 -16.26
N LEU A 38 -2.02 -8.35 -17.46
CA LEU A 38 -2.49 -9.27 -18.50
C LEU A 38 -1.84 -10.65 -18.43
N SER A 39 -0.88 -10.88 -17.54
CA SER A 39 -0.24 -12.18 -17.36
C SER A 39 -0.83 -12.94 -16.19
N ASP A 40 -1.72 -13.87 -16.45
CA ASP A 40 -2.26 -14.77 -15.42
C ASP A 40 -1.15 -15.57 -14.72
N ARG A 41 -0.03 -15.86 -15.42
CA ARG A 41 1.16 -16.49 -14.84
C ARG A 41 1.79 -15.62 -13.77
N ALA A 42 2.03 -14.33 -14.06
CA ALA A 42 2.60 -13.39 -13.10
C ALA A 42 1.64 -13.17 -11.91
N ILE A 43 0.34 -13.03 -12.18
CA ILE A 43 -0.68 -12.83 -11.15
C ILE A 43 -0.74 -14.05 -10.21
N ASN A 44 -0.79 -15.26 -10.73
CA ASN A 44 -0.76 -16.48 -9.91
C ASN A 44 0.54 -16.59 -9.09
N LYS A 45 1.70 -16.19 -9.66
CA LYS A 45 2.97 -16.17 -8.94
C LYS A 45 2.93 -15.16 -7.77
N ILE A 46 2.30 -13.98 -7.93
CA ILE A 46 2.08 -13.02 -6.85
C ILE A 46 1.27 -13.66 -5.71
N PHE A 47 0.14 -14.29 -6.00
CA PHE A 47 -0.70 -14.94 -4.99
C PHE A 47 0.05 -16.05 -4.24
N SER A 48 0.77 -16.90 -4.98
CA SER A 48 1.56 -18.00 -4.43
C SER A 48 2.67 -17.51 -3.51
N LEU A 49 3.53 -16.61 -3.98
CA LEU A 49 4.66 -16.07 -3.21
C LEU A 49 4.20 -15.38 -1.92
N LYS A 50 3.10 -14.63 -1.99
CA LYS A 50 2.54 -13.91 -0.84
C LYS A 50 1.71 -14.80 0.08
N LYS A 51 1.39 -16.03 -0.30
CA LYS A 51 0.36 -16.85 0.39
C LYS A 51 -0.94 -16.05 0.57
N ARG A 52 -1.32 -15.30 -0.48
CA ARG A 52 -2.47 -14.40 -0.47
C ARG A 52 -3.73 -15.15 -0.85
N PRO A 53 -4.87 -14.99 -0.12
CA PRO A 53 -6.14 -15.53 -0.56
C PRO A 53 -6.55 -14.96 -1.94
N LEU A 54 -7.01 -15.80 -2.86
CA LEU A 54 -7.49 -15.38 -4.19
C LEU A 54 -8.69 -14.42 -4.11
N SER A 55 -9.43 -14.45 -3.02
CA SER A 55 -10.54 -13.53 -2.72
C SER A 55 -10.09 -12.11 -2.36
N ASN A 56 -8.78 -11.84 -2.26
CA ASN A 56 -8.28 -10.52 -1.91
C ASN A 56 -7.70 -9.84 -3.16
N PRO A 57 -8.43 -8.91 -3.81
CA PRO A 57 -8.05 -8.34 -5.09
C PRO A 57 -6.74 -7.55 -5.04
N LEU A 58 -6.16 -7.27 -6.20
CA LEU A 58 -4.92 -6.54 -6.37
C LEU A 58 -5.20 -5.08 -6.78
N ILE A 59 -4.17 -4.22 -6.70
CA ILE A 59 -4.24 -2.82 -7.14
C ILE A 59 -3.46 -2.70 -8.44
N LEU A 60 -4.08 -2.11 -9.47
CA LEU A 60 -3.39 -1.76 -10.71
C LEU A 60 -2.57 -0.49 -10.51
N HIS A 61 -1.30 -0.55 -10.91
CA HIS A 61 -0.41 0.60 -10.96
C HIS A 61 -0.07 0.92 -12.42
N ALA A 62 -0.26 2.17 -12.81
CA ALA A 62 -0.03 2.67 -14.15
C ALA A 62 0.76 3.97 -14.16
N TYR A 63 1.30 4.32 -15.33
CA TYR A 63 1.99 5.59 -15.53
C TYR A 63 1.03 6.78 -15.56
N ASP A 64 -0.14 6.61 -16.22
CA ASP A 64 -1.13 7.67 -16.41
C ASP A 64 -2.57 7.13 -16.52
N TRP A 65 -3.53 8.05 -16.59
CA TRP A 65 -4.94 7.74 -16.75
C TRP A 65 -5.29 7.09 -18.10
N ARG A 66 -4.55 7.41 -19.16
CA ARG A 66 -4.75 6.81 -20.50
C ARG A 66 -4.47 5.32 -20.48
N GLN A 67 -3.37 4.92 -19.81
CA GLN A 67 -3.02 3.52 -19.65
C GLN A 67 -4.08 2.79 -18.79
N LEU A 68 -4.58 3.42 -17.73
CA LEU A 68 -5.64 2.85 -16.88
C LEU A 68 -6.98 2.72 -17.60
N ASN A 69 -7.35 3.66 -18.47
CA ASN A 69 -8.65 3.66 -19.15
C ASN A 69 -8.86 2.46 -20.06
N GLN A 70 -7.81 1.72 -20.41
CA GLN A 70 -7.92 0.46 -21.16
C GLN A 70 -8.50 -0.68 -20.29
N PHE A 71 -8.41 -0.58 -18.97
CA PHE A 71 -8.74 -1.64 -18.00
C PHE A 71 -9.81 -1.24 -16.97
N ALA A 72 -10.08 0.05 -16.87
CA ALA A 72 -11.02 0.62 -15.91
C ALA A 72 -11.78 1.79 -16.56
N GLN A 73 -13.01 2.04 -16.12
CA GLN A 73 -13.89 3.08 -16.69
C GLN A 73 -13.54 4.46 -16.11
N VAL A 74 -12.33 4.96 -16.40
CA VAL A 74 -11.80 6.23 -15.85
C VAL A 74 -12.64 7.42 -16.30
N GLU A 75 -13.07 7.46 -17.56
CA GLU A 75 -13.78 8.58 -18.18
C GLU A 75 -15.12 8.89 -17.49
N GLU A 76 -15.83 7.85 -17.06
CA GLU A 76 -17.12 8.00 -16.38
C GLU A 76 -17.02 8.65 -14.99
N TYR A 77 -15.81 8.64 -14.41
CA TYR A 77 -15.53 9.19 -13.07
C TYR A 77 -14.65 10.45 -13.13
N TRP A 78 -14.42 11.00 -14.33
CA TRP A 78 -13.46 12.08 -14.55
C TRP A 78 -13.76 13.32 -13.70
N ASP A 79 -15.02 13.73 -13.59
CA ASP A 79 -15.43 14.89 -12.79
C ASP A 79 -15.06 14.74 -11.29
N LYS A 80 -15.15 13.52 -10.77
CA LYS A 80 -14.73 13.21 -9.38
C LYS A 80 -13.21 13.16 -9.27
N ILE A 81 -12.52 12.61 -10.28
CA ILE A 81 -11.05 12.50 -10.35
C ILE A 81 -10.43 13.90 -10.42
N GLN A 82 -10.96 14.82 -11.19
CA GLN A 82 -10.45 16.19 -11.27
C GLN A 82 -10.45 16.92 -9.92
N LYS A 83 -11.43 16.67 -9.06
CA LYS A 83 -11.49 17.27 -7.71
C LYS A 83 -10.30 16.85 -6.84
N ILE A 84 -9.70 15.70 -7.08
CA ILE A 84 -8.57 15.14 -6.34
C ILE A 84 -7.27 15.15 -7.17
N GLU A 85 -7.21 15.91 -8.26
CA GLU A 85 -6.07 15.92 -9.19
C GLU A 85 -4.72 16.17 -8.49
N GLY A 86 -4.66 17.10 -7.53
CA GLY A 86 -3.44 17.38 -6.77
C GLY A 86 -2.94 16.25 -5.84
N LEU A 87 -3.66 15.13 -5.75
CA LEU A 87 -3.30 13.94 -4.97
C LEU A 87 -2.85 12.77 -5.84
N VAL A 88 -2.85 12.94 -7.17
CA VAL A 88 -2.46 11.93 -8.17
C VAL A 88 -1.59 12.61 -9.23
N PRO A 89 -0.37 12.10 -9.51
CA PRO A 89 0.27 10.90 -8.95
C PRO A 89 0.50 10.98 -7.44
N GLY A 90 0.27 9.86 -6.71
CA GLY A 90 0.42 9.90 -5.26
C GLY A 90 -0.08 8.68 -4.50
N PRO A 91 -0.12 8.82 -3.16
CA PRO A 91 -0.48 7.74 -2.26
C PRO A 91 -2.01 7.55 -2.14
N LEU A 92 -2.74 7.75 -3.24
CA LEU A 92 -4.19 7.57 -3.34
C LEU A 92 -4.52 6.47 -4.37
N SER A 93 -5.37 5.54 -3.99
CA SER A 93 -5.91 4.50 -4.86
C SER A 93 -7.42 4.69 -4.99
N LEU A 94 -7.96 4.47 -6.19
CA LEU A 94 -9.38 4.67 -6.49
C LEU A 94 -10.04 3.35 -6.86
N ILE A 95 -11.23 3.10 -6.34
CA ILE A 95 -12.08 2.01 -6.79
C ILE A 95 -13.06 2.54 -7.83
N ILE A 96 -12.99 1.98 -9.05
CA ILE A 96 -13.85 2.30 -10.18
C ILE A 96 -14.25 1.00 -10.90
N PRO A 97 -15.26 0.99 -11.78
CA PRO A 97 -15.65 -0.20 -12.52
C PRO A 97 -14.50 -0.67 -13.44
N LYS A 98 -14.30 -1.99 -13.53
CA LYS A 98 -13.34 -2.57 -14.47
C LYS A 98 -13.90 -2.63 -15.89
N ARG A 99 -13.02 -2.77 -16.87
CA ARG A 99 -13.38 -3.19 -18.23
C ARG A 99 -13.16 -4.70 -18.40
N ASN A 100 -13.84 -5.31 -19.36
CA ASN A 100 -13.75 -6.76 -19.64
C ASN A 100 -12.35 -7.22 -20.11
N SER A 101 -11.49 -6.28 -20.50
CA SER A 101 -10.08 -6.55 -20.85
C SER A 101 -9.21 -6.97 -19.67
N LEU A 102 -9.67 -6.75 -18.43
CA LEU A 102 -8.93 -7.08 -17.21
C LEU A 102 -9.32 -8.48 -16.71
N SER A 103 -8.33 -9.31 -16.41
CA SER A 103 -8.52 -10.65 -15.85
C SER A 103 -9.23 -10.59 -14.48
N ASP A 104 -10.18 -11.53 -14.30
CA ASP A 104 -10.89 -11.72 -13.02
C ASP A 104 -9.98 -12.09 -11.86
N LEU A 105 -8.81 -12.67 -12.12
CA LEU A 105 -7.80 -12.93 -11.09
C LEU A 105 -7.33 -11.66 -10.39
N VAL A 106 -7.20 -10.56 -11.13
CA VAL A 106 -6.76 -9.26 -10.56
C VAL A 106 -7.80 -8.70 -9.60
N THR A 107 -9.09 -8.86 -9.93
CA THR A 107 -10.20 -8.24 -9.19
C THR A 107 -10.91 -9.21 -8.25
N ALA A 108 -10.44 -10.46 -8.13
CA ALA A 108 -11.14 -11.51 -7.38
C ALA A 108 -12.60 -11.66 -7.84
N SER A 109 -12.83 -11.61 -9.17
CA SER A 109 -14.14 -11.66 -9.81
C SER A 109 -15.09 -10.50 -9.48
N SER A 110 -14.55 -9.40 -8.90
CA SER A 110 -15.33 -8.17 -8.70
C SER A 110 -15.53 -7.43 -10.03
N GLU A 111 -16.67 -6.74 -10.17
CA GLU A 111 -16.90 -5.78 -11.27
C GLU A 111 -16.11 -4.48 -11.12
N TYR A 112 -15.41 -4.31 -10.00
CA TYR A 112 -14.63 -3.13 -9.68
C TYR A 112 -13.15 -3.45 -9.62
N VAL A 113 -12.31 -2.47 -9.95
CA VAL A 113 -10.86 -2.54 -9.83
C VAL A 113 -10.34 -1.37 -8.99
N CYS A 114 -9.31 -1.64 -8.21
CA CYS A 114 -8.58 -0.59 -7.53
C CYS A 114 -7.40 -0.16 -8.39
N VAL A 115 -7.30 1.14 -8.70
CA VAL A 115 -6.28 1.71 -9.60
C VAL A 115 -5.47 2.78 -8.89
N ARG A 116 -4.21 2.95 -9.28
CA ARG A 116 -3.31 3.96 -8.73
C ARG A 116 -2.28 4.43 -9.75
N ILE A 117 -1.93 5.71 -9.69
CA ILE A 117 -0.78 6.29 -10.36
C ILE A 117 0.22 6.70 -9.27
N PRO A 118 1.32 5.94 -9.06
CA PRO A 118 2.28 6.21 -7.99
C PRO A 118 3.11 7.47 -8.29
N ALA A 119 3.62 8.13 -7.23
CA ALA A 119 4.47 9.31 -7.36
C ALA A 119 5.98 9.00 -7.43
N SER A 120 6.42 7.79 -7.08
CA SER A 120 7.84 7.40 -7.16
C SER A 120 8.35 7.53 -8.59
N GLU A 121 9.38 8.36 -8.81
CA GLU A 121 9.97 8.62 -10.14
C GLU A 121 10.46 7.32 -10.79
N ILE A 122 11.23 6.52 -10.08
CA ILE A 122 11.77 5.23 -10.56
C ILE A 122 10.64 4.27 -10.95
N CYS A 123 9.57 4.21 -10.14
CA CYS A 123 8.40 3.44 -10.47
C CYS A 123 7.76 3.93 -11.76
N ARG A 124 7.58 5.24 -11.89
CA ARG A 124 6.95 5.86 -13.06
C ARG A 124 7.77 5.67 -14.34
N GLU A 125 9.10 5.78 -14.27
CA GLU A 125 9.98 5.50 -15.42
C GLU A 125 9.80 4.07 -15.92
N LEU A 126 9.74 3.09 -15.03
CA LEU A 126 9.46 1.70 -15.41
C LEU A 126 8.05 1.56 -16.00
N LEU A 127 7.00 2.07 -15.33
CA LEU A 127 5.61 1.96 -15.79
C LEU A 127 5.39 2.60 -17.16
N LYS A 128 6.11 3.69 -17.48
CA LYS A 128 6.03 4.40 -18.76
C LYS A 128 6.43 3.53 -19.96
N ILE A 129 7.39 2.63 -19.77
CA ILE A 129 7.93 1.78 -20.85
C ILE A 129 7.31 0.38 -20.90
N LEU A 130 6.37 0.08 -20.00
CA LEU A 130 5.64 -1.19 -19.99
C LEU A 130 4.44 -1.16 -20.97
N PRO A 131 4.09 -2.29 -21.59
CA PRO A 131 2.97 -2.37 -22.53
C PRO A 131 1.60 -2.26 -21.88
N CYS A 132 1.49 -2.52 -20.57
CA CYS A 132 0.26 -2.44 -19.81
C CYS A 132 0.57 -2.16 -18.33
N PRO A 133 -0.42 -1.79 -17.51
CA PRO A 133 -0.27 -1.64 -16.06
C PRO A 133 0.26 -2.90 -15.39
N VAL A 134 0.81 -2.75 -14.20
CA VAL A 134 1.15 -3.88 -13.33
C VAL A 134 0.10 -4.02 -12.22
N ALA A 135 -0.22 -5.26 -11.84
CA ALA A 135 -0.93 -5.54 -10.61
C ALA A 135 0.10 -5.72 -9.49
N ALA A 136 -0.01 -4.92 -8.44
CA ALA A 136 0.99 -4.91 -7.37
C ALA A 136 0.35 -4.75 -5.99
N PRO A 137 0.16 -5.82 -5.20
CA PRO A 137 -0.02 -5.74 -3.76
C PRO A 137 1.30 -5.38 -3.07
N SER A 138 1.29 -5.06 -1.77
CA SER A 138 2.52 -4.82 -1.00
C SER A 138 3.49 -6.01 -1.06
N ALA A 139 4.82 -5.77 -1.07
CA ALA A 139 5.83 -6.81 -1.19
C ALA A 139 6.16 -7.46 0.17
N ASN A 140 5.21 -8.21 0.75
CA ASN A 140 5.35 -8.98 1.98
C ASN A 140 4.48 -10.23 1.93
N ILE A 141 4.76 -11.23 2.76
CA ILE A 141 3.83 -12.35 3.00
C ILE A 141 2.52 -11.81 3.59
N SER A 142 1.40 -12.32 3.12
CA SER A 142 0.07 -11.83 3.50
C SER A 142 -0.15 -11.90 5.02
N GLY A 143 -0.69 -10.82 5.60
CA GLY A 143 -0.95 -10.71 7.03
C GLY A 143 0.20 -10.11 7.86
N PHE A 144 1.40 -9.96 7.30
CA PHE A 144 2.54 -9.32 7.97
C PHE A 144 2.75 -7.87 7.53
N THR A 145 3.62 -7.14 8.22
CA THR A 145 3.98 -5.76 7.91
C THR A 145 4.59 -5.62 6.51
N SER A 146 4.28 -4.53 5.83
CA SER A 146 4.76 -4.24 4.49
C SER A 146 6.26 -3.89 4.49
N CYS A 147 6.95 -4.16 3.38
CA CYS A 147 8.34 -3.77 3.19
C CYS A 147 8.43 -2.33 2.66
N VAL A 148 9.36 -1.56 3.18
CA VAL A 148 9.57 -0.15 2.84
C VAL A 148 10.98 0.14 2.30
N THR A 149 11.82 -0.90 2.17
CA THR A 149 13.15 -0.86 1.51
C THR A 149 13.35 -2.09 0.63
N ALA A 150 14.23 -1.99 -0.37
CA ALA A 150 14.57 -3.11 -1.24
C ALA A 150 15.18 -4.29 -0.47
N GLN A 151 16.02 -4.01 0.53
CA GLN A 151 16.66 -5.01 1.39
C GLN A 151 15.64 -5.82 2.20
N GLN A 152 14.58 -5.15 2.69
CA GLN A 152 13.48 -5.81 3.38
C GLN A 152 12.70 -6.75 2.43
N VAL A 153 12.48 -6.35 1.17
CA VAL A 153 11.84 -7.20 0.15
C VAL A 153 12.71 -8.40 -0.19
N GLU A 154 14.01 -8.20 -0.43
CA GLU A 154 14.95 -9.27 -0.74
C GLU A 154 14.97 -10.32 0.39
N LYS A 155 15.05 -9.85 1.64
CA LYS A 155 15.01 -10.72 2.83
C LYS A 155 13.65 -11.44 2.97
N GLU A 156 12.54 -10.73 2.74
CA GLU A 156 11.16 -11.27 2.84
C GLU A 156 10.96 -12.46 1.91
N PHE A 157 11.47 -12.37 0.68
CA PHE A 157 11.35 -13.41 -0.35
C PHE A 157 12.64 -14.22 -0.54
N GLN A 158 13.62 -14.10 0.38
CA GLN A 158 14.86 -14.90 0.40
C GLN A 158 15.62 -14.90 -0.95
N GLY A 159 15.63 -13.77 -1.63
CA GLY A 159 16.31 -13.62 -2.92
C GLY A 159 15.61 -14.30 -4.12
N VAL A 160 14.42 -14.90 -3.92
CA VAL A 160 13.68 -15.60 -5.00
C VAL A 160 13.21 -14.66 -6.11
N ILE A 161 13.01 -13.38 -5.80
CA ILE A 161 12.60 -12.36 -6.76
C ILE A 161 13.67 -11.29 -6.94
N ALA A 162 13.67 -10.64 -8.09
CA ALA A 162 14.42 -9.40 -8.31
C ALA A 162 13.67 -8.21 -7.69
N VAL A 163 14.42 -7.21 -7.23
CA VAL A 163 13.87 -5.99 -6.60
C VAL A 163 14.55 -4.79 -7.23
N LEU A 164 13.77 -3.90 -7.84
CA LEU A 164 14.28 -2.60 -8.29
C LEU A 164 14.43 -1.69 -7.06
N ASP A 165 15.66 -1.17 -6.83
CA ASP A 165 15.91 -0.31 -5.68
C ASP A 165 15.48 1.13 -5.98
N GLY A 166 14.52 1.63 -5.24
CA GLY A 166 14.08 3.03 -5.28
C GLY A 166 14.41 3.78 -3.98
N GLY A 167 15.26 3.19 -3.12
CA GLY A 167 15.50 3.70 -1.79
C GLY A 167 14.33 3.42 -0.82
N PRO A 168 14.38 3.98 0.39
CA PRO A 168 13.31 3.90 1.38
C PRO A 168 12.05 4.61 0.90
N CYS A 169 10.89 4.02 1.15
CA CYS A 169 9.60 4.65 0.85
C CYS A 169 9.38 5.91 1.69
N LEU A 170 8.92 6.98 1.07
CA LEU A 170 8.71 8.29 1.73
C LEU A 170 7.56 8.28 2.74
N GLU A 171 6.45 7.61 2.41
CA GLU A 171 5.27 7.57 3.27
C GLU A 171 5.32 6.43 4.30
N GLY A 172 6.01 5.34 3.99
CA GLY A 172 6.20 4.19 4.89
C GLY A 172 4.90 3.48 5.30
N ILE A 173 3.78 3.82 4.68
CA ILE A 173 2.46 3.24 4.90
C ILE A 173 1.71 3.15 3.57
N GLU A 174 0.69 2.29 3.50
CA GLU A 174 -0.07 2.07 2.27
C GLU A 174 -0.88 3.30 1.84
N SER A 175 -1.25 3.31 0.55
CA SER A 175 -2.17 4.31 -0.01
C SER A 175 -3.53 4.31 0.67
N THR A 176 -4.16 5.48 0.77
CA THR A 176 -5.59 5.58 1.06
C THR A 176 -6.38 5.02 -0.11
N ILE A 177 -7.42 4.22 0.15
CA ILE A 177 -8.30 3.69 -0.88
C ILE A 177 -9.64 4.41 -0.79
N LEU A 178 -9.98 5.14 -1.85
CA LEU A 178 -11.24 5.86 -2.01
C LEU A 178 -12.11 5.17 -3.06
N SER A 179 -13.34 4.84 -2.71
CA SER A 179 -14.34 4.35 -3.66
C SER A 179 -15.04 5.53 -4.32
N LEU A 180 -15.03 5.56 -5.65
CA LEU A 180 -15.82 6.50 -6.45
C LEU A 180 -17.15 5.90 -6.92
N VAL A 181 -17.32 4.58 -6.77
CA VAL A 181 -18.55 3.86 -7.17
C VAL A 181 -19.65 3.93 -6.11
N THR A 182 -19.32 4.34 -4.91
CA THR A 182 -20.33 4.65 -3.88
C THR A 182 -20.81 6.09 -4.01
N GLU A 183 -22.07 6.33 -3.67
CA GLU A 183 -22.65 7.66 -3.67
C GLU A 183 -23.20 7.99 -2.27
N PRO A 184 -22.59 8.94 -1.57
CA PRO A 184 -21.34 9.64 -1.89
C PRO A 184 -20.07 8.74 -1.80
N PRO A 185 -18.91 9.20 -2.32
CA PRO A 185 -17.63 8.50 -2.19
C PRO A 185 -17.29 8.10 -0.76
N ARG A 186 -16.57 6.96 -0.59
CA ARG A 186 -16.21 6.39 0.73
C ARG A 186 -14.75 5.96 0.79
N ILE A 187 -14.15 6.10 1.96
CA ILE A 187 -12.80 5.56 2.23
C ILE A 187 -12.92 4.11 2.67
N PHE A 188 -12.32 3.22 1.90
CA PHE A 188 -12.28 1.77 2.18
C PHE A 188 -11.03 1.35 2.97
N ARG A 189 -9.94 2.09 2.82
CA ARG A 189 -8.73 1.92 3.62
C ARG A 189 -8.14 3.27 3.98
N LEU A 190 -7.88 3.49 5.26
CA LEU A 190 -7.08 4.62 5.73
C LEU A 190 -5.61 4.39 5.37
N GLY A 191 -4.93 5.43 4.91
CA GLY A 191 -3.54 5.41 4.49
C GLY A 191 -2.90 6.78 4.51
N ALA A 192 -1.93 7.02 3.64
CA ALA A 192 -1.09 8.23 3.65
C ALA A 192 -1.84 9.53 3.30
N VAL A 193 -2.95 9.46 2.56
CA VAL A 193 -3.82 10.64 2.33
C VAL A 193 -4.86 10.72 3.44
N SER A 194 -4.94 11.86 4.11
CA SER A 194 -5.87 12.06 5.23
C SER A 194 -7.33 12.18 4.76
N ALA A 195 -8.26 11.78 5.63
CA ALA A 195 -9.69 11.91 5.36
C ALA A 195 -10.13 13.37 5.31
N GLU A 196 -9.49 14.25 6.07
CA GLU A 196 -9.73 15.69 6.09
C GLU A 196 -9.44 16.31 4.71
N LEU A 197 -8.28 15.97 4.12
CA LEU A 197 -7.88 16.48 2.81
C LEU A 197 -8.82 15.98 1.71
N LEU A 198 -9.24 14.71 1.76
CA LEU A 198 -10.23 14.17 0.82
C LEU A 198 -11.60 14.82 1.00
N ALA A 199 -12.01 15.07 2.25
CA ALA A 199 -13.26 15.76 2.57
C ALA A 199 -13.29 17.18 1.95
N GLU A 200 -12.21 17.94 2.14
CA GLU A 200 -12.04 19.27 1.57
C GLU A 200 -12.13 19.25 0.03
N LYS A 201 -11.33 18.39 -0.60
CA LYS A 201 -11.26 18.28 -2.07
C LYS A 201 -12.58 17.86 -2.72
N LEU A 202 -13.30 16.95 -2.09
CA LEU A 202 -14.56 16.41 -2.62
C LEU A 202 -15.79 17.24 -2.23
N GLY A 203 -15.67 18.16 -1.26
CA GLY A 203 -16.80 18.90 -0.70
C GLY A 203 -17.78 17.98 0.08
N ILE A 204 -17.25 16.95 0.76
CA ILE A 204 -18.04 15.94 1.50
C ILE A 204 -17.53 15.92 2.94
N SER A 205 -18.43 15.75 3.93
CA SER A 205 -17.97 15.67 5.32
C SER A 205 -17.10 14.43 5.58
N LYS A 206 -16.15 14.55 6.49
CA LYS A 206 -15.25 13.45 6.86
C LYS A 206 -16.02 12.24 7.41
N GLU A 207 -17.06 12.47 8.19
CA GLU A 207 -17.91 11.43 8.78
C GLU A 207 -18.59 10.60 7.68
N VAL A 208 -19.00 11.26 6.62
CA VAL A 208 -19.59 10.61 5.43
C VAL A 208 -18.54 9.75 4.72
N LEU A 209 -17.33 10.26 4.50
CA LEU A 209 -16.24 9.50 3.87
C LEU A 209 -15.82 8.26 4.68
N LEU A 210 -15.88 8.33 6.00
CA LEU A 210 -15.44 7.27 6.92
C LEU A 210 -16.54 6.26 7.26
N LYS A 211 -17.77 6.44 6.78
CA LYS A 211 -18.88 5.54 7.08
C LYS A 211 -18.66 4.15 6.47
N ARG A 212 -18.73 3.09 7.29
CA ARG A 212 -18.29 1.72 6.96
C ARG A 212 -19.47 0.78 6.61
N ASP A 213 -20.35 1.14 5.70
CA ASP A 213 -21.54 0.34 5.40
C ASP A 213 -21.28 -0.85 4.44
N PHE A 214 -20.07 -0.99 3.80
CA PHE A 214 -19.83 -1.94 2.68
C PHE A 214 -18.42 -2.56 2.62
N LEU A 215 -17.84 -3.09 3.70
CA LEU A 215 -16.39 -3.33 3.81
C LEU A 215 -15.83 -4.67 3.30
N ASN A 216 -16.61 -5.61 2.76
CA ASN A 216 -16.17 -7.02 2.67
C ASN A 216 -15.51 -7.48 1.35
N SER A 217 -15.42 -6.63 0.29
CA SER A 217 -15.06 -7.10 -1.06
C SER A 217 -13.91 -6.35 -1.75
N PHE A 218 -13.07 -5.58 -1.02
CA PHE A 218 -12.05 -4.72 -1.62
C PHE A 218 -10.66 -4.92 -1.03
N PRO A 219 -9.57 -4.52 -1.75
CA PRO A 219 -8.20 -4.62 -1.26
C PRO A 219 -8.03 -3.97 0.11
N GLY A 220 -7.46 -4.70 1.07
CA GLY A 220 -7.19 -4.20 2.41
C GLY A 220 -8.35 -4.33 3.41
N GLY A 221 -9.47 -4.99 3.06
CA GLY A 221 -10.61 -5.28 3.96
C GLY A 221 -10.36 -6.37 5.01
N ALA A 222 -9.22 -7.06 4.98
CA ALA A 222 -8.92 -8.14 5.93
C ALA A 222 -8.84 -7.62 7.38
N LYS A 223 -9.56 -8.28 8.30
CA LYS A 223 -9.64 -7.90 9.73
C LYS A 223 -8.30 -7.99 10.46
N SER A 224 -7.47 -9.02 10.17
CA SER A 224 -6.14 -9.18 10.77
C SER A 224 -5.07 -8.96 9.71
N HIS A 225 -4.20 -7.97 9.90
CA HIS A 225 -3.17 -7.58 8.95
C HIS A 225 -2.02 -6.87 9.67
N TYR A 226 -0.85 -6.75 9.01
CA TYR A 226 0.31 -5.98 9.50
C TYR A 226 1.01 -6.53 10.74
N ARG A 227 0.88 -7.84 11.04
CA ARG A 227 1.52 -8.45 12.21
C ARG A 227 3.05 -8.40 12.09
N ALA A 228 3.73 -8.21 13.23
CA ALA A 228 5.14 -8.54 13.37
C ALA A 228 5.31 -10.08 13.34
N ARG A 229 6.49 -10.57 12.93
CA ARG A 229 6.75 -12.02 12.87
C ARG A 229 7.27 -12.56 14.19
N ASN A 230 8.30 -11.92 14.72
CA ASN A 230 9.13 -12.44 15.80
C ASN A 230 9.10 -11.55 17.04
N CYS A 231 8.59 -10.33 16.94
CA CYS A 231 8.50 -9.42 18.08
C CYS A 231 7.08 -9.16 18.52
N LYS A 232 6.90 -9.02 19.83
CA LYS A 232 5.67 -8.53 20.43
C LYS A 232 5.67 -7.00 20.35
N VAL A 233 4.58 -6.44 19.84
CA VAL A 233 4.39 -4.98 19.83
C VAL A 233 3.33 -4.62 20.86
N SER A 234 3.63 -3.71 21.76
CA SER A 234 2.72 -3.23 22.81
C SER A 234 2.55 -1.72 22.71
N LEU A 235 1.32 -1.26 22.96
CA LEU A 235 0.98 0.18 23.06
C LEU A 235 0.70 0.52 24.50
N LYS A 236 1.38 1.55 25.02
CA LYS A 236 1.16 2.07 26.38
C LYS A 236 0.73 3.52 26.28
N GLU A 237 -0.43 3.83 26.82
CA GLU A 237 -0.92 5.20 26.87
C GLU A 237 -0.01 6.06 27.76
N ARG A 238 0.45 7.17 27.21
CA ARG A 238 1.26 8.15 27.93
C ARG A 238 0.98 9.54 27.38
N ASN A 239 0.65 10.46 28.28
CA ASN A 239 0.44 11.86 27.90
C ASN A 239 1.79 12.53 27.61
N ILE A 240 2.24 12.43 26.36
CA ILE A 240 3.46 13.03 25.85
C ILE A 240 3.20 13.65 24.48
N ASP A 241 3.95 14.69 24.17
CA ASP A 241 3.97 15.22 22.82
C ASP A 241 4.80 14.29 21.91
N GLY A 242 4.14 13.72 20.88
CA GLY A 242 4.73 12.75 19.97
C GLY A 242 4.60 11.28 20.42
N VAL A 243 5.54 10.47 19.98
CA VAL A 243 5.58 9.02 20.22
C VAL A 243 6.99 8.64 20.67
N LEU A 244 7.10 7.90 21.77
CA LEU A 244 8.34 7.23 22.16
C LEU A 244 8.25 5.76 21.75
N VAL A 245 9.31 5.26 21.13
CA VAL A 245 9.45 3.86 20.77
C VAL A 245 10.66 3.29 21.50
N GLN A 246 10.43 2.26 22.29
CA GLN A 246 11.46 1.50 22.97
C GLN A 246 11.66 0.16 22.28
N VAL A 247 12.87 -0.07 21.80
CA VAL A 247 13.32 -1.33 21.20
C VAL A 247 14.54 -1.80 21.99
N ALA A 248 14.36 -2.84 22.77
CA ALA A 248 15.34 -3.29 23.76
C ALA A 248 15.75 -2.11 24.69
N GLU A 249 17.04 -1.78 24.77
CA GLU A 249 17.55 -0.67 25.57
C GLU A 249 17.51 0.71 24.87
N ARG A 250 17.12 0.74 23.59
CA ARG A 250 17.09 1.97 22.78
C ARG A 250 15.72 2.62 22.86
N VAL A 251 15.69 3.92 23.18
CA VAL A 251 14.47 4.73 23.16
C VAL A 251 14.65 5.82 22.12
N GLN A 252 13.68 5.94 21.21
CA GLN A 252 13.63 6.99 20.19
C GLN A 252 12.31 7.77 20.32
N LYS A 253 12.40 9.10 20.17
CA LYS A 253 11.23 9.99 20.13
C LYS A 253 10.97 10.40 18.68
N PHE A 254 9.70 10.40 18.31
CA PHE A 254 9.20 10.81 17.00
C PHE A 254 8.05 11.79 17.16
N SER A 255 7.85 12.70 16.21
CA SER A 255 6.52 13.25 15.98
C SER A 255 5.57 12.15 15.49
N LYS A 256 4.27 12.35 15.59
CA LYS A 256 3.29 11.33 15.16
C LYS A 256 3.37 11.02 13.67
N ILE A 257 3.66 12.02 12.83
CA ILE A 257 3.83 11.85 11.38
C ILE A 257 5.11 11.08 11.08
N GLU A 258 6.23 11.42 11.72
CA GLU A 258 7.49 10.69 11.56
C GLU A 258 7.35 9.24 12.03
N PHE A 259 6.64 9.00 13.13
CA PHE A 259 6.37 7.66 13.59
C PHE A 259 5.53 6.87 12.58
N LEU A 260 4.46 7.46 12.03
CA LEU A 260 3.65 6.83 10.99
C LEU A 260 4.52 6.39 9.79
N ARG A 261 5.39 7.29 9.29
CA ARG A 261 6.29 7.03 8.16
C ARG A 261 7.34 5.95 8.45
N ASN A 262 7.77 5.81 9.70
CA ASN A 262 8.76 4.83 10.11
C ASN A 262 8.15 3.54 10.70
N PHE A 263 6.85 3.47 10.86
CA PHE A 263 6.17 2.42 11.60
C PHE A 263 6.53 1.01 11.13
N TYR A 264 6.38 0.73 9.84
CA TYR A 264 6.72 -0.59 9.29
C TYR A 264 8.22 -0.85 9.29
N ARG A 265 9.04 0.17 9.07
CA ARG A 265 10.49 0.05 9.12
C ARG A 265 10.95 -0.41 10.51
N ILE A 266 10.46 0.24 11.56
CA ILE A 266 10.79 -0.10 12.95
C ILE A 266 10.45 -1.56 13.24
N ILE A 267 9.25 -2.00 12.88
CA ILE A 267 8.81 -3.38 13.14
C ILE A 267 9.64 -4.38 12.32
N LYS A 268 9.82 -4.14 11.02
CA LYS A 268 10.57 -5.03 10.13
C LYS A 268 12.04 -5.16 10.55
N ASP A 269 12.69 -4.07 10.87
CA ASP A 269 14.10 -4.06 11.27
C ASP A 269 14.25 -4.78 12.62
N SER A 270 13.30 -4.62 13.55
CA SER A 270 13.28 -5.33 14.82
C SER A 270 13.07 -6.83 14.65
N ASP A 271 12.14 -7.26 13.79
CA ASP A 271 11.96 -8.68 13.43
C ASP A 271 13.26 -9.29 12.88
N CYS A 272 14.01 -8.50 12.09
CA CYS A 272 15.28 -8.91 11.49
C CYS A 272 16.44 -9.00 12.48
N GLN A 273 16.40 -8.24 13.57
CA GLN A 273 17.43 -8.18 14.61
C GLN A 273 17.14 -9.11 15.79
N ASN A 274 16.13 -9.99 15.69
CA ASN A 274 15.67 -10.89 16.75
C ASN A 274 15.26 -10.16 18.04
N VAL A 275 14.72 -8.95 17.89
CA VAL A 275 14.12 -8.21 19.01
C VAL A 275 12.85 -8.92 19.44
N THR A 276 12.69 -9.16 20.73
CA THR A 276 11.53 -9.90 21.28
C THR A 276 10.34 -8.99 21.57
N GLU A 277 10.58 -7.71 21.87
CA GLU A 277 9.51 -6.77 22.23
C GLU A 277 9.80 -5.34 21.74
N ILE A 278 8.74 -4.67 21.30
CA ILE A 278 8.69 -3.23 20.98
C ILE A 278 7.60 -2.62 21.84
N GLU A 279 7.96 -1.59 22.60
CA GLU A 279 6.99 -0.81 23.37
C GLU A 279 6.81 0.55 22.70
N ILE A 280 5.56 0.92 22.47
CA ILE A 280 5.16 2.21 21.89
C ILE A 280 4.42 2.98 22.94
N TYR A 281 4.88 4.19 23.22
CA TYR A 281 4.27 5.09 24.20
C TYR A 281 3.72 6.32 23.47
N GLY A 282 2.49 6.69 23.74
CA GLY A 282 1.86 7.87 23.16
C GLY A 282 0.41 8.03 23.57
N SER A 283 -0.16 9.17 23.23
CA SER A 283 -1.60 9.43 23.32
C SER A 283 -2.13 9.68 21.91
N PHE A 284 -3.17 8.96 21.50
CA PHE A 284 -3.70 8.98 20.13
C PHE A 284 -5.18 9.36 20.13
N ASP A 285 -5.54 10.38 19.36
CA ASP A 285 -6.92 10.82 19.16
C ASP A 285 -7.47 10.24 17.86
N SER A 286 -8.49 9.39 17.97
CA SER A 286 -9.13 8.75 16.82
C SER A 286 -9.81 9.73 15.85
N ARG A 287 -9.90 11.01 16.19
CA ARG A 287 -10.53 12.07 15.37
C ARG A 287 -9.53 12.82 14.49
N VAL A 288 -8.22 12.69 14.73
CA VAL A 288 -7.18 13.53 14.10
C VAL A 288 -6.20 12.68 13.30
N PHE A 289 -5.76 13.18 12.13
CA PHE A 289 -4.64 12.59 11.38
C PHE A 289 -3.30 12.97 12.05
N PRO A 290 -2.32 12.04 12.15
CA PRO A 290 -2.30 10.66 11.66
C PRO A 290 -2.83 9.61 12.66
N ASP A 291 -3.32 10.01 13.83
CA ASP A 291 -3.64 9.12 14.95
C ASP A 291 -4.64 8.03 14.57
N TYR A 292 -5.73 8.37 13.87
CA TYR A 292 -6.73 7.39 13.46
C TYR A 292 -6.18 6.33 12.50
N VAL A 293 -5.16 6.67 11.70
CA VAL A 293 -4.47 5.71 10.82
C VAL A 293 -3.61 4.76 11.65
N LEU A 294 -2.87 5.28 12.63
CA LEU A 294 -2.07 4.48 13.55
C LEU A 294 -2.95 3.54 14.39
N LEU A 295 -4.07 4.05 14.91
CA LEU A 295 -5.02 3.24 15.68
C LEU A 295 -5.64 2.13 14.82
N ASP A 296 -5.98 2.38 13.54
CA ASP A 296 -6.43 1.34 12.60
C ASP A 296 -5.36 0.25 12.43
N ARG A 297 -4.06 0.64 12.31
CA ARG A 297 -2.97 -0.32 12.22
C ARG A 297 -2.79 -1.13 13.50
N PHE A 298 -2.85 -0.51 14.66
CA PHE A 298 -2.75 -1.19 15.96
C PHE A 298 -3.88 -2.22 16.16
N ARG A 299 -5.13 -1.88 15.78
CA ARG A 299 -6.26 -2.84 15.81
C ARG A 299 -6.01 -4.02 14.87
N ARG A 300 -5.59 -3.76 13.63
CA ARG A 300 -5.31 -4.82 12.64
C ARG A 300 -4.12 -5.71 13.01
N MET A 301 -3.19 -5.21 13.79
CA MET A 301 -2.10 -6.01 14.38
C MET A 301 -2.57 -6.84 15.59
N GLY A 302 -3.74 -6.57 16.15
CA GLY A 302 -4.24 -7.19 17.37
C GLY A 302 -3.63 -6.60 18.65
N ILE A 303 -3.08 -5.37 18.58
CA ILE A 303 -2.53 -4.65 19.74
C ILE A 303 -3.65 -3.96 20.53
N LEU A 304 -4.68 -3.51 19.83
CA LEU A 304 -5.89 -2.91 20.41
C LEU A 304 -7.10 -3.78 20.05
N ASN A 305 -8.02 -3.91 21.03
CA ASN A 305 -9.35 -4.46 20.79
C ASN A 305 -10.19 -3.46 19.99
N ASP A 306 -11.20 -3.98 19.24
CA ASP A 306 -12.13 -3.18 18.44
C ASP A 306 -12.94 -2.20 19.29
#